data_040b57532b1f88a3143c54fc6c360d15
#
_entry.id   040b57532b1f88a3143c54fc6c360d15
#
_cell.length_a   1.000
_cell.length_b   1.000
_cell.length_c   1.000
_cell.angle_alpha   90.00
_cell.angle_beta   90.00
_cell.angle_gamma   90.00
#
_symmetry.space_group_name_H-M   'P 1'
#
loop_
_entity.id
_entity.type
_entity.pdbx_description
1 polymer ?
#
loop_
_entity_poly.entity_id
_entity_poly.type
_entity_poly.pdbx_seq_one_letter_code
_entity_poly.pdbx_strand_id
1 'polypeptide(L)'
;MEVIHSRCAGLDVSKRDAKVCVRIVAAGRARANSTVTTWGAVTNQILALRDHLIAEEVTLVVMEATGDYWKPFYYLLEDLPGVQVMLVNARHVKNLPGRKTDLLTELPTVSAAQQA
;
A
#
# COMPACT_ATOMS: atom_id res chain seq x y z
N MET A 1 17.96 3.36 12.39
CA MET A 1 17.50 4.52 11.70
C MET A 1 16.14 4.28 11.06
N GLU A 2 15.26 5.19 11.22
CA GLU A 2 13.94 5.05 10.66
C GLU A 2 13.87 5.53 9.22
N VAL A 3 13.16 4.77 8.41
CA VAL A 3 12.83 5.21 7.07
C VAL A 3 11.41 5.74 7.10
N ILE A 4 11.28 7.02 6.81
CA ILE A 4 9.98 7.66 6.81
C ILE A 4 9.57 7.90 5.37
N HIS A 5 8.42 7.35 5.00
CA HIS A 5 7.88 7.54 3.67
C HIS A 5 6.91 8.72 3.71
N SER A 6 7.30 9.84 3.12
CA SER A 6 6.43 10.99 3.05
C SER A 6 5.31 10.83 2.03
N ARG A 7 5.47 9.89 1.11
CA ARG A 7 4.44 9.61 0.10
C ARG A 7 4.20 8.12 0.07
N CYS A 8 3.03 7.70 0.53
CA CYS A 8 2.71 6.30 0.60
C CYS A 8 1.27 6.04 0.18
N ALA A 9 0.98 4.79 -0.13
CA ALA A 9 -0.35 4.37 -0.53
C ALA A 9 -0.76 3.15 0.26
N GLY A 10 -2.01 3.16 0.71
CA GLY A 10 -2.62 1.99 1.32
C GLY A 10 -3.67 1.44 0.39
N LEU A 11 -3.64 0.15 0.15
CA LEU A 11 -4.60 -0.53 -0.71
C LEU A 11 -5.43 -1.49 0.12
N ASP A 12 -6.73 -1.26 0.14
CA ASP A 12 -7.68 -2.18 0.74
C ASP A 12 -8.28 -2.99 -0.39
N VAL A 13 -7.78 -4.22 -0.56
CA VAL A 13 -8.07 -5.04 -1.73
C VAL A 13 -9.20 -6.00 -1.42
N SER A 14 -10.18 -6.03 -2.31
CA SER A 14 -11.29 -6.98 -2.26
C SER A 14 -11.35 -7.74 -3.57
N LYS A 15 -12.37 -8.59 -3.69
CA LYS A 15 -12.52 -9.44 -4.88
C LYS A 15 -12.59 -8.63 -6.17
N ARG A 16 -13.28 -7.49 -6.14
CA ARG A 16 -13.60 -6.75 -7.36
C ARG A 16 -12.77 -5.51 -7.55
N ASP A 17 -12.23 -4.96 -6.49
CA ASP A 17 -11.54 -3.69 -6.59
C ASP A 17 -10.60 -3.48 -5.42
N ALA A 18 -9.91 -2.36 -5.47
CA ALA A 18 -9.11 -1.90 -4.35
C ALA A 18 -9.45 -0.44 -4.09
N LYS A 19 -9.62 -0.11 -2.83
CA LYS A 19 -9.68 1.28 -2.41
C LYS A 19 -8.26 1.70 -2.09
N VAL A 20 -7.84 2.78 -2.70
CA VAL A 20 -6.46 3.23 -2.61
C VAL A 20 -6.42 4.59 -1.97
N CYS A 21 -5.71 4.68 -0.86
CA CYS A 21 -5.51 5.94 -0.17
C CYS A 21 -4.05 6.36 -0.37
N VAL A 22 -3.84 7.45 -1.09
CA VAL A 22 -2.51 8.03 -1.24
C VAL A 22 -2.37 9.12 -0.20
N ARG A 23 -1.33 9.00 0.61
CA ARG A 23 -1.08 9.91 1.71
C ARG A 23 0.25 10.61 1.47
N ILE A 24 0.21 11.93 1.53
CA ILE A 24 1.37 12.75 1.29
C ILE A 24 1.58 13.65 2.49
N VAL A 25 2.78 13.59 3.06
CA VAL A 25 3.15 14.43 4.19
C VAL A 25 4.22 15.40 3.72
N ALA A 26 3.86 16.66 3.64
CA ALA A 26 4.81 17.68 3.21
C ALA A 26 5.78 18.00 4.35
N ALA A 27 7.01 18.29 3.97
CA ALA A 27 8.03 18.64 4.94
C ALA A 27 7.58 19.87 5.75
N GLY A 28 7.77 19.80 7.06
CA GLY A 28 7.42 20.89 7.92
C GLY A 28 5.95 21.03 8.23
N ARG A 29 5.13 20.09 7.77
CA ARG A 29 3.69 20.13 8.00
C ARG A 29 3.28 19.04 8.97
N ALA A 30 2.35 19.39 9.84
CA ALA A 30 1.80 18.42 10.79
C ALA A 30 0.73 17.55 10.15
N ARG A 31 0.13 17.98 9.05
CA ARG A 31 -0.97 17.28 8.43
C ARG A 31 -0.57 16.56 7.18
N ALA A 32 -1.10 15.36 7.04
CA ALA A 32 -1.01 14.63 5.78
C ALA A 32 -2.16 15.04 4.87
N ASN A 33 -1.91 15.00 3.58
CA ASN A 33 -2.92 15.16 2.57
C ASN A 33 -3.27 13.78 2.04
N SER A 34 -4.54 13.40 2.10
CA SER A 34 -4.97 12.06 1.71
C SER A 34 -6.01 12.12 0.62
N THR A 35 -5.87 11.24 -0.36
CA THR A 35 -6.81 11.12 -1.46
C THR A 35 -7.20 9.66 -1.60
N VAL A 36 -8.49 9.38 -1.68
CA VAL A 36 -8.99 8.02 -1.81
C VAL A 36 -9.60 7.82 -3.18
N THR A 37 -9.18 6.76 -3.87
CA THR A 37 -9.72 6.40 -5.17
C THR A 37 -10.00 4.90 -5.18
N THR A 38 -10.82 4.45 -6.14
CA THR A 38 -11.17 3.04 -6.27
C THR A 38 -10.79 2.55 -7.65
N TRP A 39 -10.16 1.37 -7.70
CA TRP A 39 -9.64 0.80 -8.95
C TRP A 39 -10.07 -0.65 -9.06
N GLY A 40 -10.55 -1.04 -10.24
CA GLY A 40 -11.00 -2.40 -10.45
C GLY A 40 -9.88 -3.42 -10.44
N ALA A 41 -10.22 -4.66 -10.15
CA ALA A 41 -9.24 -5.75 -10.03
C ALA A 41 -9.02 -6.46 -11.38
N VAL A 42 -9.02 -5.71 -12.46
CA VAL A 42 -8.71 -6.23 -13.79
C VAL A 42 -7.41 -5.57 -14.26
N THR A 43 -6.72 -6.27 -15.15
CA THR A 43 -5.36 -5.88 -15.52
C THR A 43 -5.24 -4.43 -15.96
N ASN A 44 -6.11 -3.96 -16.84
CA ASN A 44 -5.99 -2.61 -17.35
C ASN A 44 -6.22 -1.57 -16.25
N GLN A 45 -7.08 -1.87 -15.28
CA GLN A 45 -7.30 -0.97 -14.15
C GLN A 45 -6.10 -0.96 -13.21
N ILE A 46 -5.50 -2.11 -12.98
CA ILE A 46 -4.33 -2.19 -12.11
C ILE A 46 -3.14 -1.48 -12.75
N LEU A 47 -3.00 -1.59 -14.07
CA LEU A 47 -1.94 -0.87 -14.76
C LEU A 47 -2.17 0.65 -14.70
N ALA A 48 -3.42 1.08 -14.76
CA ALA A 48 -3.74 2.49 -14.59
C ALA A 48 -3.41 2.94 -13.16
N LEU A 49 -3.70 2.10 -12.18
CA LEU A 49 -3.32 2.37 -10.80
C LEU A 49 -1.80 2.48 -10.65
N ARG A 50 -1.07 1.60 -11.32
CA ARG A 50 0.39 1.64 -11.32
C ARG A 50 0.88 3.01 -11.80
N ASP A 51 0.31 3.50 -12.90
CA ASP A 51 0.67 4.81 -13.43
C ASP A 51 0.32 5.93 -12.45
N HIS A 52 -0.81 5.79 -11.77
CA HIS A 52 -1.25 6.75 -10.77
C HIS A 52 -0.25 6.82 -9.60
N LEU A 53 0.20 5.67 -9.13
CA LEU A 53 1.16 5.62 -8.03
C LEU A 53 2.51 6.22 -8.43
N ILE A 54 2.91 6.02 -9.68
CA ILE A 54 4.12 6.64 -10.21
C ILE A 54 3.96 8.16 -10.25
N ALA A 55 2.83 8.63 -10.75
CA ALA A 55 2.57 10.06 -10.85
C ALA A 55 2.54 10.72 -9.48
N GLU A 56 2.07 10.02 -8.48
CA GLU A 56 2.03 10.53 -7.11
C GLU A 56 3.37 10.37 -6.39
N GLU A 57 4.34 9.76 -7.03
CA GLU A 57 5.68 9.58 -6.50
C GLU A 57 5.68 8.82 -5.17
N VAL A 58 4.84 7.81 -5.09
CA VAL A 58 4.72 6.98 -3.92
C VAL A 58 5.97 6.11 -3.77
N THR A 59 6.47 5.99 -2.54
CA THR A 59 7.65 5.17 -2.26
C THR A 59 7.33 3.94 -1.42
N LEU A 60 6.13 3.87 -0.86
CA LEU A 60 5.68 2.73 -0.07
C LEU A 60 4.25 2.41 -0.44
N VAL A 61 3.98 1.15 -0.74
CA VAL A 61 2.62 0.65 -0.97
C VAL A 61 2.36 -0.45 0.05
N VAL A 62 1.31 -0.29 0.82
CA VAL A 62 0.89 -1.30 1.79
C VAL A 62 -0.44 -1.87 1.33
N MET A 63 -0.48 -3.17 1.08
CA MET A 63 -1.69 -3.87 0.66
C MET A 63 -2.28 -4.64 1.81
N GLU A 64 -3.57 -4.52 1.99
CA GLU A 64 -4.32 -5.29 2.96
C GLU A 64 -5.42 -6.03 2.21
N ALA A 65 -5.47 -7.35 2.37
CA ALA A 65 -6.46 -8.16 1.67
C ALA A 65 -6.78 -9.41 2.45
N THR A 66 -7.96 -9.95 2.23
CA THR A 66 -8.31 -11.28 2.70
C THR A 66 -8.13 -12.26 1.54
N GLY A 67 -7.79 -13.51 1.86
CA GLY A 67 -7.60 -14.52 0.83
C GLY A 67 -6.51 -14.14 -0.16
N ASP A 68 -6.75 -14.47 -1.40
CA ASP A 68 -5.76 -14.31 -2.47
C ASP A 68 -6.00 -13.12 -3.38
N TYR A 69 -6.92 -12.25 -3.04
CA TYR A 69 -7.30 -11.15 -3.92
C TYR A 69 -6.19 -10.14 -4.12
N TRP A 70 -5.18 -10.15 -3.26
CA TRP A 70 -4.02 -9.26 -3.38
C TRP A 70 -3.12 -9.62 -4.57
N LYS A 71 -3.16 -10.86 -5.02
CA LYS A 71 -2.17 -11.37 -5.99
C LYS A 71 -2.09 -10.57 -7.28
N PRO A 72 -3.19 -10.30 -7.99
CA PRO A 72 -3.05 -9.52 -9.23
C PRO A 72 -2.49 -8.13 -9.01
N PHE A 73 -2.83 -7.51 -7.88
CA PHE A 73 -2.28 -6.20 -7.56
C PHE A 73 -0.79 -6.30 -7.24
N TYR A 74 -0.43 -7.26 -6.44
CA TYR A 74 0.96 -7.42 -6.02
C TYR A 74 1.87 -7.68 -7.22
N TYR A 75 1.49 -8.61 -8.07
CA TYR A 75 2.33 -8.98 -9.20
C TYR A 75 2.51 -7.86 -10.21
N LEU A 76 1.57 -6.97 -10.32
CA LEU A 76 1.68 -5.85 -11.25
C LEU A 76 2.32 -4.61 -10.62
N LEU A 77 2.46 -4.58 -9.30
CA LEU A 77 3.01 -3.42 -8.61
C LEU A 77 4.37 -3.71 -7.97
N GLU A 78 4.75 -4.96 -7.81
CA GLU A 78 5.94 -5.30 -7.03
C GLU A 78 7.23 -4.80 -7.65
N ASP A 79 7.27 -4.60 -8.96
CA ASP A 79 8.47 -4.18 -9.65
C ASP A 79 8.54 -2.69 -9.91
N LEU A 80 7.69 -1.90 -9.26
CA LEU A 80 7.77 -0.45 -9.36
C LEU A 80 9.13 0.02 -8.85
N PRO A 81 9.89 0.75 -9.67
CA PRO A 81 11.22 1.19 -9.24
C PRO A 81 11.12 2.19 -8.11
N GLY A 82 11.94 2.00 -7.08
CA GLY A 82 11.97 2.90 -5.95
C GLY A 82 10.78 2.79 -5.02
N VAL A 83 9.97 1.76 -5.16
CA VAL A 83 8.77 1.57 -4.34
C VAL A 83 8.88 0.28 -3.57
N GLN A 84 8.67 0.37 -2.27
CA GLN A 84 8.57 -0.81 -1.42
C GLN A 84 7.11 -1.23 -1.35
N VAL A 85 6.85 -2.51 -1.63
CA VAL A 85 5.49 -3.04 -1.57
C VAL A 85 5.41 -4.03 -0.42
N MET A 86 4.45 -3.81 0.47
CA MET A 86 4.26 -4.64 1.65
C MET A 86 2.86 -5.22 1.63
N LEU A 87 2.78 -6.51 1.94
CA LEU A 87 1.50 -7.19 2.05
C LEU A 87 1.19 -7.45 3.51
N VAL A 88 0.02 -7.02 3.94
CA VAL A 88 -0.44 -7.18 5.31
C VAL A 88 -1.73 -8.00 5.29
N ASN A 89 -1.77 -9.08 6.06
CA ASN A 89 -2.98 -9.87 6.17
C ASN A 89 -3.99 -9.11 7.03
N ALA A 90 -5.20 -8.93 6.50
CA ALA A 90 -6.22 -8.15 7.19
C ALA A 90 -6.56 -8.73 8.57
N ARG A 91 -6.59 -10.05 8.66
CA ARG A 91 -6.85 -10.72 9.94
C ARG A 91 -5.75 -10.42 10.94
N HIS A 92 -4.51 -10.44 10.46
CA HIS A 92 -3.36 -10.15 11.31
C HIS A 92 -3.41 -8.74 11.84
N VAL A 93 -3.74 -7.80 10.97
CA VAL A 93 -3.84 -6.39 11.35
C VAL A 93 -4.85 -6.20 12.47
N LYS A 94 -5.98 -6.88 12.39
CA LYS A 94 -7.03 -6.75 13.40
C LYS A 94 -6.61 -7.29 14.75
N ASN A 95 -5.69 -8.24 14.77
CA ASN A 95 -5.25 -8.88 16.00
C ASN A 95 -4.03 -8.21 16.62
N LEU A 96 -3.43 -7.27 15.94
CA LEU A 96 -2.28 -6.58 16.49
C LEU A 96 -2.72 -5.53 17.51
N PRO A 97 -1.98 -5.38 18.58
CA PRO A 97 -2.32 -4.38 19.59
C PRO A 97 -2.12 -2.94 19.13
N GLY A 98 -1.41 -2.74 18.05
CA GLY A 98 -1.15 -1.40 17.55
C GLY A 98 -2.27 -0.87 16.68
N ARG A 99 -2.06 0.30 16.13
CA ARG A 99 -2.98 0.92 15.21
C ARG A 99 -2.48 0.77 13.79
N LYS A 100 -3.39 0.96 12.84
CA LYS A 100 -3.02 0.87 11.43
C LYS A 100 -1.94 1.87 11.05
N THR A 101 -1.96 3.04 11.65
CA THR A 101 -0.92 4.03 11.36
C THR A 101 0.45 3.56 11.82
N ASP A 102 0.50 2.82 12.91
CA ASP A 102 1.76 2.27 13.38
C ASP A 102 2.27 1.22 12.39
N LEU A 103 1.36 0.47 11.78
CA LEU A 103 1.73 -0.54 10.80
C LEU A 103 2.43 0.07 9.60
N LEU A 104 2.03 1.25 9.20
CA LEU A 104 2.65 1.91 8.05
C LEU A 104 4.11 2.27 8.28
N THR A 105 4.53 2.36 9.53
CA THR A 105 5.89 2.74 9.85
C THR A 105 6.72 1.59 10.40
N GLU A 106 6.09 0.53 10.87
CA GLU A 106 6.78 -0.47 11.67
C GLU A 106 6.81 -1.86 11.08
N LEU A 107 6.31 -2.09 9.89
CA LEU A 107 6.23 -3.45 9.39
C LEU A 107 7.10 -3.71 8.16
N PRO A 108 8.41 -3.47 8.23
CA PRO A 108 9.28 -3.93 7.17
C PRO A 108 9.31 -5.46 7.11
N THR A 109 9.01 -6.10 8.23
CA THR A 109 8.99 -7.56 8.29
C THR A 109 7.94 -8.19 7.40
N VAL A 110 6.88 -7.45 7.09
CA VAL A 110 5.88 -7.96 6.16
C VAL A 110 6.50 -8.20 4.80
N SER A 111 7.38 -7.31 4.39
CA SER A 111 8.09 -7.46 3.15
C SER A 111 8.94 -8.73 3.16
N ALA A 112 9.59 -9.02 4.28
CA ALA A 112 10.36 -10.24 4.42
C ALA A 112 9.46 -11.47 4.35
N ALA A 113 8.28 -11.39 4.94
CA ALA A 113 7.34 -12.51 4.89
C ALA A 113 6.89 -12.81 3.47
N GLN A 114 6.81 -11.81 2.64
CA GLN A 114 6.45 -12.02 1.25
C GLN A 114 7.50 -12.81 0.49
N GLN A 115 8.71 -12.71 0.91
CA GLN A 115 9.81 -13.39 0.24
C GLN A 115 9.88 -14.85 0.58
N ALA A 116 9.26 -15.23 1.65
CA ALA A 116 9.29 -16.62 2.10
C ALA A 116 8.37 -17.52 1.27
#